data_f39a28657d7899b7cc1417399fcc6302
#
_entry.id   f39a28657d7899b7cc1417399fcc6302
#
_cell.length_a   1.000
_cell.length_b   1.000
_cell.length_c   1.000
_cell.angle_alpha   90.00
_cell.angle_beta   90.00
_cell.angle_gamma   90.00
#
_symmetry.space_group_name_H-M   'P 1'
#
loop_
_entity.id
_entity.type
_entity.pdbx_description
1 polymer ?
#
loop_
_entity_poly.entity_id
_entity_poly.type
_entity_poly.pdbx_seq_one_letter_code
_entity_poly.pdbx_strand_id
1 'polypeptide(L)'
;MKPWILIETAQTPGHGAELCLYQRDQEFAIQADNLELMNSRNFASEQALATLACKKLTDPSEARVLIGGLGMGYTLKSALDELGETAEVLVMELVPDVVRWNQGLLAHLAGNPLDDERVTVQVGDVAQMIKRSRGSFSAI
;
A
#
# COMPACT_ATOMS: atom_id res chain seq x y z
N MET A 1 -20.66 9.33 19.96
CA MET A 1 -19.74 8.70 18.98
C MET A 1 -20.47 8.56 17.65
N LYS A 2 -19.87 9.04 16.58
CA LYS A 2 -20.47 8.90 15.25
C LYS A 2 -20.31 7.47 14.74
N PRO A 3 -21.29 6.94 14.01
CA PRO A 3 -21.18 5.60 13.43
C PRO A 3 -20.23 5.56 12.25
N TRP A 4 -19.70 4.38 11.96
CA TRP A 4 -19.01 4.10 10.72
C TRP A 4 -20.01 4.04 9.57
N ILE A 5 -19.68 4.68 8.47
CA ILE A 5 -20.52 4.71 7.27
C ILE A 5 -19.80 3.95 6.16
N LEU A 6 -20.49 3.00 5.54
CA LEU A 6 -19.96 2.31 4.36
C LEU A 6 -19.92 3.30 3.19
N ILE A 7 -18.73 3.52 2.64
CA ILE A 7 -18.52 4.44 1.52
C ILE A 7 -18.59 3.67 0.20
N GLU A 8 -17.88 2.53 0.12
CA GLU A 8 -17.76 1.79 -1.11
C GLU A 8 -17.35 0.35 -0.84
N THR A 9 -17.67 -0.53 -1.78
CA THR A 9 -17.22 -1.92 -1.77
C THR A 9 -16.37 -2.21 -3.00
N ALA A 10 -15.45 -3.16 -2.89
CA ALA A 10 -14.61 -3.59 -3.98
C ALA A 10 -14.49 -5.11 -3.99
N GLN A 11 -14.49 -5.70 -5.19
CA GLN A 11 -14.33 -7.15 -5.35
C GLN A 11 -12.87 -7.51 -5.52
N THR A 12 -12.41 -8.47 -4.75
CA THR A 12 -11.08 -9.05 -4.96
C THR A 12 -11.15 -10.01 -6.15
N PRO A 13 -10.25 -9.90 -7.13
CA PRO A 13 -10.22 -10.83 -8.27
C PRO A 13 -10.09 -12.29 -7.84
N GLY A 14 -10.69 -13.21 -8.60
CA GLY A 14 -10.55 -14.64 -8.36
C GLY A 14 -11.38 -15.19 -7.20
N HIS A 15 -12.57 -14.67 -6.97
CA HIS A 15 -13.48 -15.08 -5.91
C HIS A 15 -12.98 -14.81 -4.48
N GLY A 16 -12.11 -13.80 -4.33
CA GLY A 16 -11.68 -13.35 -3.03
C GLY A 16 -12.79 -12.60 -2.26
N ALA A 17 -12.48 -12.22 -1.03
CA ALA A 17 -13.40 -11.49 -0.17
C ALA A 17 -13.75 -10.12 -0.75
N GLU A 18 -14.98 -9.66 -0.49
CA GLU A 18 -15.36 -8.28 -0.77
C GLU A 18 -14.69 -7.35 0.24
N LEU A 19 -14.04 -6.30 -0.26
CA LEU A 19 -13.49 -5.25 0.58
C LEU A 19 -14.52 -4.15 0.79
N CYS A 20 -14.65 -3.68 2.03
CA CYS A 20 -15.55 -2.60 2.39
C CYS A 20 -14.76 -1.44 2.96
N LEU A 21 -14.91 -0.27 2.34
CA LEU A 21 -14.31 0.97 2.82
C LEU A 21 -15.32 1.73 3.67
N TYR A 22 -14.95 1.97 4.92
CA TYR A 22 -15.78 2.72 5.87
C TYR A 22 -15.11 4.04 6.23
N GLN A 23 -15.94 5.02 6.57
CA GLN A 23 -15.51 6.32 7.06
C GLN A 23 -16.27 6.71 8.32
N ARG A 24 -15.56 7.32 9.25
CA ARG A 24 -16.14 7.98 10.44
C ARG A 24 -15.36 9.28 10.67
N ASP A 25 -16.01 10.42 10.46
CA ASP A 25 -15.34 11.73 10.44
C ASP A 25 -14.17 11.74 9.44
N GLN A 26 -12.96 11.86 9.94
CA GLN A 26 -11.74 11.83 9.11
C GLN A 26 -11.00 10.49 9.17
N GLU A 27 -11.58 9.52 9.85
CA GLU A 27 -11.01 8.20 9.99
C GLU A 27 -11.55 7.25 8.92
N PHE A 28 -10.69 6.35 8.46
CA PHE A 28 -11.05 5.33 7.48
C PHE A 28 -10.68 3.93 7.98
N ALA A 29 -11.46 2.94 7.54
CA ALA A 29 -11.18 1.54 7.81
C ALA A 29 -11.51 0.70 6.58
N ILE A 30 -10.69 -0.32 6.31
CA ILE A 30 -10.96 -1.32 5.28
C ILE A 30 -11.21 -2.65 5.97
N GLN A 31 -12.34 -3.29 5.65
CA GLN A 31 -12.73 -4.59 6.17
C GLN A 31 -12.89 -5.61 5.05
N ALA A 32 -12.67 -6.87 5.38
CA ALA A 32 -12.99 -8.01 4.53
C ALA A 32 -13.64 -9.07 5.41
N ASP A 33 -14.78 -9.62 4.99
CA ASP A 33 -15.52 -10.65 5.74
C ASP A 33 -15.77 -10.26 7.22
N ASN A 34 -16.15 -9.01 7.44
CA ASN A 34 -16.38 -8.43 8.78
C ASN A 34 -15.13 -8.34 9.67
N LEU A 35 -13.95 -8.56 9.12
CA LEU A 35 -12.69 -8.37 9.82
C LEU A 35 -12.01 -7.10 9.34
N GLU A 36 -11.59 -6.26 10.30
CA GLU A 36 -10.82 -5.08 9.95
C GLU A 36 -9.42 -5.48 9.52
N LEU A 37 -9.05 -5.10 8.29
CA LEU A 37 -7.71 -5.34 7.75
C LEU A 37 -6.76 -4.21 8.11
N MET A 38 -7.23 -2.97 8.07
CA MET A 38 -6.45 -1.79 8.36
C MET A 38 -7.35 -0.60 8.68
N ASN A 39 -6.78 0.40 9.36
CA ASN A 39 -7.45 1.66 9.62
C ASN A 39 -6.44 2.82 9.62
N SER A 40 -6.95 4.05 9.56
CA SER A 40 -6.13 5.25 9.48
C SER A 40 -5.60 5.75 10.83
N ARG A 41 -5.90 5.04 11.91
CA ARG A 41 -5.47 5.40 13.27
C ARG A 41 -4.26 4.59 13.74
N ASN A 42 -4.19 3.32 13.37
CA ASN A 42 -3.18 2.38 13.81
C ASN A 42 -2.45 1.80 12.58
N PHE A 43 -1.33 2.40 12.23
CA PHE A 43 -0.54 2.02 11.05
C PHE A 43 0.94 1.80 11.37
N ALA A 44 1.28 1.62 12.64
CA ALA A 44 2.66 1.44 13.07
C ALA A 44 3.31 0.19 12.47
N SER A 45 2.55 -0.89 12.30
CA SER A 45 3.06 -2.13 11.70
C SER A 45 3.40 -1.95 10.22
N GLU A 46 2.59 -1.20 9.48
CA GLU A 46 2.84 -0.88 8.08
C GLU A 46 4.10 -0.02 7.92
N GLN A 47 4.30 0.93 8.81
CA GLN A 47 5.52 1.75 8.84
C GLN A 47 6.75 0.91 9.19
N ALA A 48 6.64 0.05 10.20
CA ALA A 48 7.73 -0.81 10.64
C ALA A 48 8.16 -1.78 9.55
N LEU A 49 7.23 -2.32 8.79
CA LEU A 49 7.54 -3.23 7.68
C LEU A 49 8.51 -2.59 6.69
N ALA A 50 8.21 -1.40 6.24
CA ALA A 50 9.07 -0.68 5.29
C ALA A 50 10.40 -0.25 5.93
N THR A 51 10.36 0.30 7.13
CA THR A 51 11.55 0.75 7.84
C THR A 51 12.53 -0.40 8.05
N LEU A 52 12.05 -1.56 8.52
CA LEU A 52 12.89 -2.72 8.76
C LEU A 52 13.46 -3.32 7.48
N ALA A 53 12.66 -3.37 6.42
CA ALA A 53 13.10 -3.92 5.14
C ALA A 53 14.15 -3.01 4.47
N CYS A 54 13.94 -1.71 4.48
CA CYS A 54 14.82 -0.75 3.81
C CYS A 54 16.09 -0.41 4.60
N LYS A 55 16.06 -0.55 5.91
CA LYS A 55 17.20 -0.23 6.80
C LYS A 55 18.45 -1.03 6.49
N LYS A 56 18.31 -2.22 5.91
CA LYS A 56 19.42 -3.12 5.59
C LYS A 56 19.99 -2.92 4.19
N LEU A 57 19.45 -1.98 3.41
CA LEU A 57 19.91 -1.72 2.05
C LEU A 57 21.30 -1.09 2.08
N THR A 58 22.20 -1.62 1.25
CA THR A 58 23.58 -1.12 1.15
C THR A 58 23.65 0.18 0.36
N ASP A 59 22.76 0.36 -0.60
CA ASP A 59 22.65 1.59 -1.40
C ASP A 59 21.18 1.99 -1.57
N PRO A 60 20.63 2.77 -0.61
CA PRO A 60 19.24 3.18 -0.68
C PRO A 60 18.90 4.08 -1.88
N SER A 61 19.88 4.78 -2.46
CA SER A 61 19.63 5.66 -3.60
C SER A 61 19.48 4.90 -4.91
N GLU A 62 20.08 3.72 -5.03
CA GLU A 62 20.01 2.86 -6.23
C GLU A 62 19.05 1.67 -6.02
N ALA A 63 18.33 1.65 -4.92
CA ALA A 63 17.48 0.52 -4.57
C ALA A 63 16.28 0.38 -5.49
N ARG A 64 15.90 -0.87 -5.76
CA ARG A 64 14.62 -1.22 -6.37
C ARG A 64 13.81 -2.02 -5.35
N VAL A 65 12.68 -1.48 -4.95
CA VAL A 65 11.85 -2.07 -3.89
C VAL A 65 10.49 -2.48 -4.46
N LEU A 66 10.06 -3.68 -4.11
CA LEU A 66 8.73 -4.18 -4.44
C LEU A 66 7.87 -4.17 -3.17
N ILE A 67 6.69 -3.55 -3.27
CA ILE A 67 5.70 -3.56 -2.19
C ILE A 67 4.48 -4.34 -2.67
N GLY A 68 4.12 -5.38 -1.93
CA GLY A 68 2.92 -6.18 -2.19
C GLY A 68 1.74 -5.65 -1.38
N GLY A 69 0.83 -4.98 -2.07
CA GLY A 69 -0.35 -4.37 -1.47
C GLY A 69 -0.15 -2.89 -1.15
N LEU A 70 -1.13 -2.09 -1.54
CA LEU A 70 -1.11 -0.65 -1.33
C LEU A 70 -1.81 -0.23 -0.03
N GLY A 71 -2.98 -0.82 0.25
CA GLY A 71 -3.77 -0.49 1.43
C GLY A 71 -4.14 0.99 1.51
N MET A 72 -3.64 1.67 2.51
CA MET A 72 -3.81 3.12 2.70
C MET A 72 -2.54 3.92 2.42
N GLY A 73 -1.49 3.27 1.89
CA GLY A 73 -0.26 3.94 1.47
C GLY A 73 0.80 4.12 2.55
N TYR A 74 0.59 3.65 3.78
CA TYR A 74 1.53 3.88 4.87
C TYR A 74 2.86 3.13 4.69
N THR A 75 2.83 1.88 4.23
CA THR A 75 4.06 1.13 3.93
C THR A 75 4.85 1.82 2.82
N LEU A 76 4.16 2.24 1.78
CA LEU A 76 4.77 2.96 0.66
C LEU A 76 5.43 4.26 1.13
N LYS A 77 4.73 5.07 1.91
CA LYS A 77 5.27 6.33 2.44
C LYS A 77 6.52 6.11 3.29
N SER A 78 6.48 5.11 4.17
CA SER A 78 7.63 4.79 5.01
C SER A 78 8.82 4.28 4.19
N ALA A 79 8.59 3.51 3.13
CA ALA A 79 9.66 3.10 2.22
C ALA A 79 10.28 4.30 1.52
N LEU A 80 9.46 5.22 1.01
CA LEU A 80 9.95 6.44 0.35
C LEU A 80 10.79 7.32 1.27
N ASP A 81 10.45 7.37 2.55
CA ASP A 81 11.21 8.14 3.55
C ASP A 81 12.60 7.54 3.82
N GLU A 82 12.76 6.23 3.63
CA GLU A 82 14.04 5.52 3.82
C GLU A 82 14.93 5.50 2.57
N LEU A 83 14.37 5.78 1.40
CA LEU A 83 15.04 5.63 0.11
C LEU A 83 15.54 6.96 -0.44
N GLY A 84 16.59 6.90 -1.27
CA GLY A 84 17.13 8.07 -1.96
C GLY A 84 16.32 8.46 -3.20
N GLU A 85 16.71 9.58 -3.80
CA GLU A 85 15.97 10.21 -4.89
C GLU A 85 15.91 9.39 -6.18
N THR A 86 16.88 8.53 -6.41
CA THR A 86 16.97 7.72 -7.62
C THR A 86 16.50 6.28 -7.43
N ALA A 87 15.97 5.95 -6.25
CA ALA A 87 15.37 4.65 -5.99
C ALA A 87 14.11 4.45 -6.82
N GLU A 88 13.77 3.20 -7.08
CA GLU A 88 12.54 2.82 -7.78
C GLU A 88 11.67 1.97 -6.86
N VAL A 89 10.40 2.32 -6.74
CA VAL A 89 9.45 1.58 -5.92
C VAL A 89 8.30 1.11 -6.81
N LEU A 90 8.14 -0.21 -6.92
CA LEU A 90 7.02 -0.81 -7.60
C LEU A 90 6.01 -1.30 -6.55
N VAL A 91 4.76 -0.84 -6.67
CA VAL A 91 3.65 -1.33 -5.84
C VAL A 91 2.77 -2.22 -6.69
N MET A 92 2.57 -3.45 -6.24
CA MET A 92 1.63 -4.39 -6.85
C MET A 92 0.38 -4.46 -5.97
N GLU A 93 -0.75 -4.02 -6.51
CA GLU A 93 -2.04 -4.08 -5.80
C GLU A 93 -3.01 -4.98 -6.58
N LEU A 94 -3.56 -5.98 -5.87
CA LEU A 94 -4.47 -6.95 -6.48
C LEU A 94 -5.83 -6.33 -6.84
N VAL A 95 -6.32 -5.39 -6.02
CA VAL A 95 -7.66 -4.82 -6.15
C VAL A 95 -7.58 -3.43 -6.80
N PRO A 96 -8.09 -3.28 -8.04
CA PRO A 96 -8.01 -1.99 -8.74
C PRO A 96 -8.65 -0.82 -7.99
N ASP A 97 -9.74 -1.09 -7.27
CA ASP A 97 -10.44 -0.05 -6.51
C ASP A 97 -9.58 0.52 -5.37
N VAL A 98 -8.71 -0.30 -4.77
CA VAL A 98 -7.78 0.17 -3.73
C VAL A 98 -6.82 1.20 -4.32
N VAL A 99 -6.34 1.00 -5.54
CA VAL A 99 -5.52 2.01 -6.24
C VAL A 99 -6.31 3.29 -6.43
N ARG A 100 -7.55 3.18 -6.93
CA ARG A 100 -8.43 4.33 -7.15
C ARG A 100 -8.71 5.09 -5.83
N TRP A 101 -8.96 4.39 -4.73
CA TRP A 101 -9.15 5.02 -3.42
C TRP A 101 -7.92 5.84 -3.01
N ASN A 102 -6.72 5.32 -3.26
CA ASN A 102 -5.47 6.02 -2.93
C ASN A 102 -5.16 7.18 -3.86
N GLN A 103 -5.79 7.26 -5.01
CA GLN A 103 -5.72 8.42 -5.93
C GLN A 103 -6.74 9.50 -5.57
N GLY A 104 -7.69 9.19 -4.70
CA GLY A 104 -8.77 10.08 -4.30
C GLY A 104 -8.93 10.16 -2.79
N LEU A 105 -9.92 9.46 -2.28
CA LEU A 105 -10.41 9.60 -0.90
C LEU A 105 -9.35 9.31 0.17
N LEU A 106 -8.47 8.35 -0.05
CA LEU A 106 -7.42 7.95 0.90
C LEU A 106 -6.07 8.65 0.63
N ALA A 107 -5.93 9.40 -0.45
CA ALA A 107 -4.65 9.93 -0.90
C ALA A 107 -3.91 10.75 0.18
N HIS A 108 -4.64 11.57 0.92
CA HIS A 108 -4.07 12.48 1.91
C HIS A 108 -3.56 11.80 3.19
N LEU A 109 -4.00 10.58 3.47
CA LEU A 109 -3.69 9.90 4.75
C LEU A 109 -2.18 9.71 4.95
N ALA A 110 -1.48 9.28 3.92
CA ALA A 110 -0.03 9.09 3.96
C ALA A 110 0.74 10.17 3.18
N GLY A 111 0.10 11.31 2.90
CA GLY A 111 0.73 12.44 2.22
C GLY A 111 0.89 12.26 0.72
N ASN A 112 -0.09 11.66 0.06
CA ASN A 112 -0.13 11.45 -1.40
C ASN A 112 1.11 10.71 -1.95
N PRO A 113 1.46 9.53 -1.42
CA PRO A 113 2.68 8.86 -1.83
C PRO A 113 2.69 8.40 -3.30
N LEU A 114 1.50 8.24 -3.94
CA LEU A 114 1.43 7.87 -5.35
C LEU A 114 1.88 9.01 -6.28
N ASP A 115 1.95 10.24 -5.80
CA ASP A 115 2.45 11.38 -6.58
C ASP A 115 3.98 11.43 -6.65
N ASP A 116 4.68 10.60 -5.88
CA ASP A 116 6.14 10.55 -5.89
C ASP A 116 6.65 9.92 -7.20
N GLU A 117 7.62 10.58 -7.83
CA GLU A 117 8.16 10.17 -9.13
C GLU A 117 8.85 8.79 -9.10
N ARG A 118 9.29 8.33 -7.93
CA ARG A 118 9.93 7.03 -7.75
C ARG A 118 8.94 5.86 -7.81
N VAL A 119 7.64 6.14 -7.71
CA VAL A 119 6.58 5.13 -7.54
C VAL A 119 5.96 4.75 -8.87
N THR A 120 5.86 3.44 -9.11
CA THR A 120 5.03 2.86 -10.17
C THR A 120 4.03 1.90 -9.51
N VAL A 121 2.76 2.01 -9.88
CA VAL A 121 1.71 1.12 -9.39
C VAL A 121 1.26 0.22 -10.53
N GLN A 122 1.18 -1.09 -10.26
CA GLN A 122 0.59 -2.06 -11.18
C GLN A 122 -0.51 -2.83 -10.46
N VAL A 123 -1.62 -3.05 -11.16
CA VAL A 123 -2.68 -3.94 -10.69
C VAL A 123 -2.29 -5.37 -11.07
N GLY A 124 -2.23 -6.24 -10.08
CA GLY A 124 -1.86 -7.63 -10.30
C GLY A 124 -1.46 -8.35 -9.01
N ASP A 125 -1.09 -9.61 -9.17
CA ASP A 125 -0.69 -10.48 -8.07
C ASP A 125 0.81 -10.37 -7.83
N VAL A 126 1.21 -9.90 -6.64
CA VAL A 126 2.60 -9.75 -6.25
C VAL A 126 3.36 -11.09 -6.28
N ALA A 127 2.70 -12.19 -5.97
CA ALA A 127 3.33 -13.51 -6.00
C ALA A 127 3.82 -13.88 -7.41
N GLN A 128 3.07 -13.51 -8.44
CA GLN A 128 3.49 -13.71 -9.82
C GLN A 128 4.69 -12.82 -10.17
N MET A 129 4.70 -11.58 -9.71
CA MET A 129 5.82 -10.68 -9.92
C MET A 129 7.10 -11.21 -9.26
N ILE A 130 7.01 -11.71 -8.04
CA ILE A 130 8.14 -12.30 -7.31
C ILE A 130 8.72 -13.49 -8.10
N LYS A 131 7.86 -14.36 -8.61
CA LYS A 131 8.29 -15.54 -9.38
C LYS A 131 9.03 -15.17 -10.68
N ARG A 132 8.65 -14.05 -11.31
CA ARG A 132 9.24 -13.59 -12.59
C ARG A 132 10.52 -12.77 -12.41
N SER A 133 10.75 -12.24 -11.23
CA SER A 133 11.72 -11.16 -10.98
C SER A 133 12.89 -11.61 -10.12
N ARG A 134 13.43 -12.79 -10.37
CA ARG A 134 14.55 -13.34 -9.58
C ARG A 134 15.72 -12.35 -9.51
N GLY A 135 16.05 -11.91 -8.30
CA GLY A 135 17.17 -11.03 -8.04
C GLY A 135 17.01 -9.59 -8.55
N SER A 136 15.81 -9.20 -8.99
CA SER A 136 15.57 -7.87 -9.56
C SER A 136 15.30 -6.79 -8.51
N PHE A 137 14.96 -7.17 -7.29
CA PHE A 137 14.62 -6.23 -6.22
C PHE A 137 15.63 -6.29 -5.08
N SER A 138 15.93 -5.12 -4.53
CA SER A 138 16.81 -4.98 -3.35
C SER A 138 16.08 -5.35 -2.06
N ALA A 139 14.75 -5.13 -2.03
CA ALA A 139 13.86 -5.50 -0.92
C ALA A 139 12.46 -5.79 -1.45
N ILE A 140 11.73 -6.64 -0.73
CA ILE A 140 10.35 -7.00 -1.01
C ILE A 140 9.56 -6.97 0.30
#